data_86362793c1ae26e64d2af24d78dda091
#
_entry.id   86362793c1ae26e64d2af24d78dda091
#
_cell.length_a   1.000
_cell.length_b   1.000
_cell.length_c   1.000
_cell.angle_alpha   90.00
_cell.angle_beta   90.00
_cell.angle_gamma   90.00
#
_symmetry.space_group_name_H-M   'P 1'
#
loop_
_entity.id
_entity.type
_entity.pdbx_description
1 polymer ?
#
loop_
_entity_poly.entity_id
_entity_poly.type
_entity_poly.pdbx_seq_one_letter_code
_entity_poly.pdbx_strand_id
1 'polypeptide(L)'
;MLGFNFLIQETEPWWVTLLAVIFFFIIYFLFILPAELERKRKEDQAYADRKGISLEQLYELRRYRRARQIPKSTRNYVLARDNYQCQYCGSEYNLEIDHIFPFSRGGGHEPENLQVLCKSCNGAKSDKV
;
A
#
# COMPACT_ATOMS: atom_id res chain seq x y z
N MET A 1 11.69 11.15 -66.19
CA MET A 1 10.48 11.33 -65.32
C MET A 1 10.38 10.17 -64.40
N LEU A 2 10.92 10.33 -63.20
CA LEU A 2 10.81 9.32 -62.11
C LEU A 2 9.59 9.71 -61.28
N GLY A 3 8.51 8.93 -61.42
CA GLY A 3 7.31 9.10 -60.60
C GLY A 3 7.56 8.68 -59.16
N PHE A 4 7.60 9.63 -58.25
CA PHE A 4 7.52 9.38 -56.84
C PHE A 4 6.09 8.94 -56.48
N ASN A 5 5.86 7.64 -56.42
CA ASN A 5 4.67 7.11 -55.75
C ASN A 5 4.79 7.39 -54.26
N PHE A 6 4.18 8.46 -53.81
CA PHE A 6 3.90 8.73 -52.41
C PHE A 6 2.86 7.68 -51.96
N LEU A 7 3.34 6.61 -51.34
CA LEU A 7 2.44 5.68 -50.63
C LEU A 7 1.76 6.49 -49.53
N ILE A 8 0.52 6.86 -49.75
CA ILE A 8 -0.37 7.39 -48.72
C ILE A 8 -0.54 6.24 -47.72
N GLN A 9 0.19 6.29 -46.63
CA GLN A 9 -0.02 5.40 -45.50
C GLN A 9 -1.37 5.83 -44.92
N GLU A 10 -2.42 5.07 -45.24
CA GLU A 10 -3.73 5.24 -44.62
C GLU A 10 -3.55 4.99 -43.13
N THR A 11 -3.48 6.04 -42.32
CA THR A 11 -3.48 5.94 -40.88
C THR A 11 -4.83 5.40 -40.47
N GLU A 12 -4.83 4.25 -39.83
CA GLU A 12 -6.04 3.62 -39.30
C GLU A 12 -6.90 4.66 -38.56
N PRO A 13 -8.21 4.75 -38.84
CA PRO A 13 -9.05 5.76 -38.22
C PRO A 13 -9.09 5.57 -36.70
N TRP A 14 -9.03 6.66 -35.96
CA TRP A 14 -8.96 6.68 -34.49
C TRP A 14 -10.02 5.80 -33.78
N TRP A 15 -11.19 5.60 -34.39
CA TRP A 15 -12.24 4.72 -33.84
C TRP A 15 -11.86 3.24 -33.86
N VAL A 16 -10.99 2.79 -34.79
CA VAL A 16 -10.48 1.40 -34.83
C VAL A 16 -9.59 1.15 -33.58
N THR A 17 -8.72 2.09 -33.27
CA THR A 17 -7.90 2.00 -32.06
C THR A 17 -8.74 2.04 -30.80
N LEU A 18 -9.78 2.86 -30.77
CA LEU A 18 -10.75 2.92 -29.67
C LEU A 18 -11.48 1.59 -29.49
N LEU A 19 -11.97 0.99 -30.56
CA LEU A 19 -12.64 -0.32 -30.51
C LEU A 19 -11.69 -1.42 -30.03
N ALA A 20 -10.43 -1.41 -30.47
CA ALA A 20 -9.42 -2.36 -30.00
C ALA A 20 -9.19 -2.21 -28.49
N VAL A 21 -9.06 -0.98 -28.00
CA VAL A 21 -8.90 -0.72 -26.54
C VAL A 21 -10.12 -1.20 -25.75
N ILE A 22 -11.33 -0.90 -26.21
CA ILE A 22 -12.58 -1.37 -25.57
C ILE A 22 -12.61 -2.91 -25.55
N PHE A 23 -12.27 -3.55 -26.66
CA PHE A 23 -12.22 -5.02 -26.76
C PHE A 23 -11.22 -5.62 -25.77
N PHE A 24 -10.01 -5.03 -25.65
CA PHE A 24 -9.02 -5.47 -24.64
C PHE A 24 -9.53 -5.30 -23.22
N PHE A 25 -10.21 -4.21 -22.91
CA PHE A 25 -10.83 -4.01 -21.60
C PHE A 25 -11.91 -5.06 -21.31
N ILE A 26 -12.76 -5.37 -22.28
CA ILE A 26 -13.79 -6.40 -22.16
C ILE A 26 -13.15 -7.77 -21.87
N ILE A 27 -12.15 -8.18 -22.65
CA ILE A 27 -11.43 -9.44 -22.41
C ILE A 27 -10.77 -9.45 -21.04
N TYR A 28 -10.10 -8.35 -20.66
CA TYR A 28 -9.46 -8.25 -19.36
C TYR A 28 -10.47 -8.44 -18.22
N PHE A 29 -11.59 -7.70 -18.23
CA PHE A 29 -12.58 -7.77 -17.16
C PHE A 29 -13.38 -9.09 -17.15
N LEU A 30 -13.64 -9.69 -18.30
CA LEU A 30 -14.44 -10.92 -18.36
C LEU A 30 -13.62 -12.19 -18.10
N PHE A 31 -12.35 -12.21 -18.48
CA PHE A 31 -11.56 -13.45 -18.46
C PHE A 31 -10.30 -13.36 -17.61
N ILE A 32 -9.53 -12.28 -17.70
CA ILE A 32 -8.23 -12.18 -17.03
C ILE A 32 -8.40 -11.85 -15.55
N LEU A 33 -9.16 -10.79 -15.23
CA LEU A 33 -9.37 -10.37 -13.85
C LEU A 33 -10.01 -11.44 -12.96
N PRO A 34 -11.09 -12.14 -13.38
CA PRO A 34 -11.65 -13.23 -12.57
C PRO A 34 -10.66 -14.36 -12.32
N ALA A 35 -9.89 -14.75 -13.34
CA ALA A 35 -8.87 -15.80 -13.20
C ALA A 35 -7.76 -15.40 -12.21
N GLU A 36 -7.31 -14.15 -12.24
CA GLU A 36 -6.34 -13.63 -11.26
C GLU A 36 -6.90 -13.60 -9.83
N LEU A 37 -8.15 -13.17 -9.67
CA LEU A 37 -8.82 -13.15 -8.37
C LEU A 37 -8.97 -14.57 -7.78
N GLU A 38 -9.36 -15.54 -8.61
CA GLU A 38 -9.46 -16.95 -8.22
C GLU A 38 -8.10 -17.52 -7.82
N ARG A 39 -7.05 -17.25 -8.60
CA ARG A 39 -5.67 -17.67 -8.28
C ARG A 39 -5.25 -17.11 -6.92
N LYS A 40 -5.45 -15.81 -6.72
CA LYS A 40 -5.09 -15.14 -5.46
C LYS A 40 -5.87 -15.71 -4.27
N ARG A 41 -7.16 -15.98 -4.45
CA ARG A 41 -7.99 -16.61 -3.42
C ARG A 41 -7.47 -17.99 -3.02
N LYS A 42 -7.06 -18.82 -4.00
CA LYS A 42 -6.46 -20.13 -3.74
C LYS A 42 -5.12 -20.02 -3.00
N GLU A 43 -4.27 -19.07 -3.37
CA GLU A 43 -3.01 -18.79 -2.68
C GLU A 43 -3.26 -18.35 -1.22
N ASP A 44 -4.23 -17.47 -0.99
CA ASP A 44 -4.61 -17.02 0.34
C ASP A 44 -5.19 -18.15 1.18
N GLN A 45 -6.03 -19.03 0.59
CA GLN A 45 -6.55 -20.21 1.27
C GLN A 45 -5.42 -21.14 1.68
N ALA A 46 -4.51 -21.48 0.77
CA ALA A 46 -3.36 -22.33 1.07
C ALA A 46 -2.43 -21.73 2.15
N TYR A 47 -2.31 -20.41 2.22
CA TYR A 47 -1.58 -19.74 3.29
C TYR A 47 -2.31 -19.84 4.63
N ALA A 48 -3.63 -19.63 4.65
CA ALA A 48 -4.46 -19.72 5.83
C ALA A 48 -4.43 -21.14 6.42
N ASP A 49 -4.56 -22.15 5.57
CA ASP A 49 -4.50 -23.58 5.95
C ASP A 49 -3.15 -23.92 6.62
N ARG A 50 -2.02 -23.46 6.04
CA ARG A 50 -0.69 -23.66 6.64
C ARG A 50 -0.52 -22.98 8.01
N LYS A 51 -1.29 -21.93 8.27
CA LYS A 51 -1.28 -21.20 9.54
C LYS A 51 -2.33 -21.68 10.54
N GLY A 52 -3.19 -22.61 10.13
CA GLY A 52 -4.29 -23.10 10.97
C GLY A 52 -5.35 -22.05 11.29
N ILE A 53 -5.54 -21.09 10.39
CA ILE A 53 -6.53 -20.00 10.54
C ILE A 53 -7.53 -20.03 9.39
N SER A 54 -8.72 -19.45 9.58
CA SER A 54 -9.69 -19.31 8.50
C SER A 54 -9.28 -18.20 7.51
N LEU A 55 -9.80 -18.26 6.28
CA LEU A 55 -9.60 -17.21 5.28
C LEU A 55 -10.12 -15.84 5.78
N GLU A 56 -11.24 -15.83 6.51
CA GLU A 56 -11.80 -14.64 7.15
C GLU A 56 -10.82 -14.05 8.17
N GLN A 57 -10.28 -14.88 9.07
CA GLN A 57 -9.26 -14.45 10.03
C GLN A 57 -8.02 -13.90 9.35
N LEU A 58 -7.59 -14.50 8.23
CA LEU A 58 -6.47 -13.98 7.44
C LEU A 58 -6.75 -12.56 6.91
N TYR A 59 -7.96 -12.34 6.38
CA TYR A 59 -8.35 -11.02 5.86
C TYR A 59 -8.49 -9.97 6.96
N GLU A 60 -9.03 -10.32 8.12
CA GLU A 60 -9.11 -9.43 9.27
C GLU A 60 -7.70 -9.07 9.81
N LEU A 61 -6.79 -10.04 9.91
CA LEU A 61 -5.40 -9.78 10.28
C LEU A 61 -4.68 -8.84 9.28
N ARG A 62 -4.91 -9.02 7.97
CA ARG A 62 -4.35 -8.14 6.94
C ARG A 62 -4.95 -6.74 7.00
N ARG A 63 -6.25 -6.63 7.28
CA ARG A 63 -6.96 -5.36 7.45
C ARG A 63 -6.41 -4.61 8.67
N TYR A 64 -6.27 -5.29 9.81
CA TYR A 64 -5.67 -4.73 11.01
C TYR A 64 -4.23 -4.25 10.77
N ARG A 65 -3.39 -5.06 10.13
CA ARG A 65 -2.01 -4.67 9.80
C ARG A 65 -1.94 -3.44 8.89
N ARG A 66 -2.82 -3.34 7.90
CA ARG A 66 -2.91 -2.16 7.02
C ARG A 66 -3.40 -0.92 7.77
N ALA A 67 -4.40 -1.08 8.62
CA ALA A 67 -4.91 0.00 9.45
C ALA A 67 -3.86 0.53 10.43
N ARG A 68 -2.92 -0.31 10.87
CA ARG A 68 -1.79 0.09 11.73
C ARG A 68 -0.66 0.81 11.00
N GLN A 69 -0.65 0.80 9.66
CA GLN A 69 0.41 1.46 8.89
C GLN A 69 0.18 2.97 8.86
N ILE A 70 1.12 3.71 9.43
CA ILE A 70 1.13 5.17 9.38
C ILE A 70 1.43 5.60 7.92
N PRO A 71 0.58 6.46 7.30
CA PRO A 71 0.81 6.98 5.96
C PRO A 71 2.19 7.63 5.84
N LYS A 72 2.84 7.46 4.67
CA LYS A 72 4.19 8.00 4.43
C LYS A 72 4.24 9.52 4.59
N SER A 73 3.20 10.24 4.17
CA SER A 73 3.08 11.69 4.35
C SER A 73 3.07 12.09 5.82
N THR A 74 2.25 11.44 6.63
CA THR A 74 2.16 11.65 8.09
C THR A 74 3.49 11.32 8.77
N ARG A 75 4.12 10.21 8.40
CA ARG A 75 5.44 9.83 8.91
C ARG A 75 6.50 10.90 8.63
N ASN A 76 6.57 11.39 7.38
CA ASN A 76 7.53 12.42 7.00
C ASN A 76 7.27 13.74 7.74
N TYR A 77 6.01 14.11 7.91
CA TYR A 77 5.62 15.29 8.67
C TYR A 77 6.08 15.22 10.14
N VAL A 78 5.80 14.08 10.82
CA VAL A 78 6.17 13.88 12.23
C VAL A 78 7.69 13.86 12.40
N LEU A 79 8.43 13.21 11.49
CA LEU A 79 9.90 13.23 11.51
C LEU A 79 10.46 14.66 11.40
N ALA A 80 9.90 15.47 10.47
CA ALA A 80 10.34 16.86 10.30
C ALA A 80 9.96 17.74 11.50
N ARG A 81 8.74 17.59 12.03
CA ARG A 81 8.27 18.31 13.22
C ARG A 81 9.16 18.08 14.44
N ASP A 82 9.59 16.83 14.64
CA ASP A 82 10.40 16.38 15.78
C ASP A 82 11.91 16.50 15.49
N ASN A 83 12.30 17.26 14.45
CA ASN A 83 13.70 17.53 14.04
C ASN A 83 14.55 16.27 13.84
N TYR A 84 13.92 15.13 13.41
CA TYR A 84 14.58 13.84 13.24
C TYR A 84 15.32 13.37 14.52
N GLN A 85 14.74 13.64 15.69
CA GLN A 85 15.32 13.29 16.98
C GLN A 85 14.30 12.56 17.87
N CYS A 86 14.79 11.64 18.66
CA CYS A 86 14.00 10.98 19.69
C CYS A 86 13.50 11.98 20.72
N GLN A 87 12.21 12.09 20.93
CA GLN A 87 11.60 13.04 21.85
C GLN A 87 11.89 12.75 23.34
N TYR A 88 12.42 11.54 23.66
CA TYR A 88 12.76 11.18 25.04
C TYR A 88 14.27 11.39 25.33
N CYS A 89 15.17 11.01 24.44
CA CYS A 89 16.61 11.05 24.73
C CYS A 89 17.43 11.88 23.73
N GLY A 90 16.81 12.48 22.71
CA GLY A 90 17.52 13.29 21.71
C GLY A 90 18.35 12.51 20.68
N SER A 91 18.36 11.18 20.72
CA SER A 91 19.09 10.36 19.74
C SER A 91 18.55 10.57 18.32
N GLU A 92 19.47 10.64 17.34
CA GLU A 92 19.16 10.73 15.91
C GLU A 92 19.21 9.37 15.20
N TYR A 93 19.51 8.29 15.94
CA TYR A 93 19.72 6.96 15.38
C TYR A 93 18.56 6.02 15.67
N ASN A 94 18.28 5.10 14.72
CA ASN A 94 17.25 4.06 14.85
C ASN A 94 15.88 4.63 15.25
N LEU A 95 15.45 5.68 14.54
CA LEU A 95 14.19 6.37 14.80
C LEU A 95 13.00 5.59 14.27
N GLU A 96 11.97 5.53 15.09
CA GLU A 96 10.67 4.93 14.80
C GLU A 96 9.58 5.95 15.11
N ILE A 97 8.44 5.87 14.39
CA ILE A 97 7.24 6.64 14.77
C ILE A 97 6.42 5.78 15.72
N ASP A 98 6.13 6.35 16.88
CA ASP A 98 5.36 5.73 17.93
C ASP A 98 4.06 6.50 18.18
N HIS A 99 3.01 5.78 18.62
CA HIS A 99 1.75 6.38 19.04
C HIS A 99 1.85 6.82 20.51
N ILE A 100 1.58 8.10 20.81
CA ILE A 100 1.51 8.61 22.17
C ILE A 100 0.43 7.82 22.94
N PHE A 101 -0.81 7.83 22.45
CA PHE A 101 -1.85 6.92 22.88
C PHE A 101 -1.85 5.67 22.00
N PRO A 102 -1.66 4.47 22.56
CA PRO A 102 -1.40 3.25 21.81
C PRO A 102 -2.47 2.92 20.78
N PHE A 103 -2.03 2.49 19.58
CA PHE A 103 -2.95 2.03 18.52
C PHE A 103 -3.80 0.82 18.99
N SER A 104 -3.25 -0.06 19.81
CA SER A 104 -3.95 -1.21 20.42
C SER A 104 -5.14 -0.79 21.30
N ARG A 105 -5.16 0.45 21.78
CA ARG A 105 -6.23 1.04 22.59
C ARG A 105 -7.11 2.03 21.83
N GLY A 106 -6.98 2.08 20.50
CA GLY A 106 -7.78 2.95 19.63
C GLY A 106 -7.12 4.27 19.25
N GLY A 107 -5.83 4.47 19.53
CA GLY A 107 -5.06 5.62 19.08
C GLY A 107 -4.99 5.67 17.55
N GLY A 108 -5.25 6.83 16.97
CA GLY A 108 -5.23 7.04 15.52
C GLY A 108 -3.86 7.48 15.00
N HIS A 109 -3.81 7.79 13.71
CA HIS A 109 -2.60 8.23 13.00
C HIS A 109 -2.54 9.75 12.82
N GLU A 110 -3.30 10.50 13.58
CA GLU A 110 -3.23 11.95 13.61
C GLU A 110 -1.83 12.38 14.07
N PRO A 111 -1.20 13.37 13.44
CA PRO A 111 0.15 13.80 13.80
C PRO A 111 0.32 14.11 15.29
N GLU A 112 -0.73 14.62 15.94
CA GLU A 112 -0.77 14.97 17.36
C GLU A 112 -0.65 13.76 18.28
N ASN A 113 -1.08 12.60 17.81
CA ASN A 113 -0.96 11.32 18.51
C ASN A 113 0.32 10.54 18.15
N LEU A 114 1.21 11.13 17.39
CA LEU A 114 2.45 10.48 16.94
C LEU A 114 3.68 11.24 17.44
N GLN A 115 4.75 10.51 17.72
CA GLN A 115 6.03 11.05 18.15
C GLN A 115 7.20 10.26 17.56
N VAL A 116 8.38 10.88 17.47
CA VAL A 116 9.61 10.20 17.09
C VAL A 116 10.30 9.66 18.34
N LEU A 117 10.54 8.37 18.38
CA LEU A 117 11.34 7.72 19.42
C LEU A 117 12.47 6.91 18.79
N CYS A 118 13.61 6.78 19.47
CA CYS A 118 14.58 5.76 19.09
C CYS A 118 14.04 4.37 19.51
N LYS A 119 14.51 3.32 18.85
CA LYS A 119 14.09 1.94 19.10
C LYS A 119 14.16 1.55 20.59
N SER A 120 15.18 2.02 21.32
CA SER A 120 15.35 1.75 22.75
C SER A 120 14.25 2.42 23.58
N CYS A 121 13.99 3.71 23.37
CA CYS A 121 12.94 4.44 24.07
C CYS A 121 11.55 3.93 23.71
N ASN A 122 11.31 3.59 22.44
CA ASN A 122 10.07 3.00 21.99
C ASN A 122 9.80 1.64 22.66
N GLY A 123 10.80 0.77 22.74
CA GLY A 123 10.72 -0.50 23.44
C GLY A 123 10.46 -0.34 24.95
N ALA A 124 11.09 0.65 25.59
CA ALA A 124 10.89 0.93 27.02
C ALA A 124 9.50 1.51 27.32
N LYS A 125 8.96 2.35 26.39
CA LYS A 125 7.60 2.88 26.50
C LYS A 125 6.55 1.78 26.35
N SER A 126 6.71 0.87 25.35
CA SER A 126 5.71 -0.17 25.05
C SER A 126 4.29 0.42 24.90
N ASP A 127 3.26 -0.21 25.48
CA ASP A 127 1.86 0.25 25.49
C ASP A 127 1.52 1.19 26.69
N LYS A 128 2.54 1.77 27.33
CA LYS A 128 2.32 2.77 28.39
C LYS A 128 1.95 4.13 27.78
N VAL A 129 1.08 4.84 28.45
CA VAL A 129 0.69 6.22 28.13
C VAL A 129 1.50 7.16 29.02
#